data_656107a3edaef35523b9afeb4d65836e
#
_entry.id   656107a3edaef35523b9afeb4d65836e
#
_cell.length_a   1.000
_cell.length_b   1.000
_cell.length_c   1.000
_cell.angle_alpha   90.00
_cell.angle_beta   90.00
_cell.angle_gamma   90.00
#
_symmetry.space_group_name_H-M   'P 1'
#
loop_
_entity.id
_entity.type
_entity.pdbx_description
1 polymer ?
#
loop_
_entity_poly.entity_id
_entity_poly.type
_entity_poly.pdbx_seq_one_letter_code
_entity_poly.pdbx_strand_id
1 'polypeptide(L)'
;MTGLKERIQKEVFKTLKSQMGAANVWSLPRMKSLVVNVGLGRAVTASAKPEDIVKKVSAELAAITGQKPVPTLAKQSIASFKTREGMVIGLKVTLHGEKMYDFFERFIKIALPRTRDFRGVAESAVDGSGNLNAGIKDHTLFLESSADAAHTFGLEFSVVMDTPGRKESLAFFKVLGFPFKKLEK
;
A
#
# COMPACT_ATOMS: atom_id res chain seq x y z
N MET A 1 20.03 -8.25 -9.80
CA MET A 1 18.59 -8.40 -10.13
C MET A 1 18.08 -7.06 -10.60
N THR A 2 17.43 -7.01 -11.74
CA THR A 2 16.87 -5.78 -12.30
C THR A 2 15.73 -5.32 -11.40
N GLY A 3 15.79 -4.12 -10.85
CA GLY A 3 14.75 -3.60 -9.96
C GLY A 3 13.42 -3.42 -10.69
N LEU A 4 12.31 -3.41 -9.93
CA LEU A 4 10.94 -3.27 -10.49
C LEU A 4 10.81 -2.05 -11.42
N LYS A 5 11.45 -0.94 -11.08
CA LYS A 5 11.49 0.29 -11.90
C LYS A 5 12.04 0.05 -13.30
N GLU A 6 13.17 -0.64 -13.41
CA GLU A 6 13.78 -0.95 -14.72
C GLU A 6 12.92 -1.94 -15.51
N ARG A 7 12.34 -2.94 -14.86
CA ARG A 7 11.42 -3.88 -15.47
C ARG A 7 10.18 -3.17 -16.03
N ILE A 8 9.60 -2.23 -15.29
CA ILE A 8 8.48 -1.42 -15.78
C ILE A 8 8.88 -0.63 -17.03
N GLN A 9 10.04 0.02 -17.01
CA GLN A 9 10.49 0.82 -18.14
C GLN A 9 10.82 -0.01 -19.40
N LYS A 10 11.42 -1.17 -19.24
CA LYS A 10 11.88 -2.00 -20.37
C LYS A 10 10.81 -2.94 -20.93
N GLU A 11 10.06 -3.60 -20.06
CA GLU A 11 9.14 -4.69 -20.43
C GLU A 11 7.68 -4.23 -20.41
N VAL A 12 7.24 -3.66 -19.28
CA VAL A 12 5.82 -3.32 -19.08
C VAL A 12 5.39 -2.23 -20.06
N PHE A 13 6.18 -1.18 -20.20
CA PHE A 13 5.85 -0.10 -21.14
C PHE A 13 5.89 -0.54 -22.61
N LYS A 14 6.80 -1.45 -22.97
CA LYS A 14 6.84 -2.01 -24.33
C LYS A 14 5.58 -2.81 -24.64
N THR A 15 5.16 -3.66 -23.70
CA THR A 15 3.94 -4.48 -23.85
C THR A 15 2.68 -3.62 -23.86
N LEU A 16 2.58 -2.65 -22.96
CA LEU A 16 1.43 -1.73 -22.91
C LEU A 16 1.33 -0.86 -24.16
N LYS A 17 2.44 -0.37 -24.67
CA LYS A 17 2.45 0.40 -25.93
C LYS A 17 1.86 -0.40 -27.08
N SER A 18 2.17 -1.68 -27.19
CA SER A 18 1.60 -2.55 -28.23
C SER A 18 0.13 -2.87 -28.01
N GLN A 19 -0.30 -3.08 -26.74
CA GLN A 19 -1.69 -3.41 -26.41
C GLN A 19 -2.65 -2.22 -26.51
N MET A 20 -2.18 -1.03 -26.14
CA MET A 20 -3.00 0.19 -26.10
C MET A 20 -2.89 1.03 -27.36
N GLY A 21 -2.01 0.67 -28.31
CA GLY A 21 -1.78 1.45 -29.53
C GLY A 21 -1.25 2.87 -29.24
N ALA A 22 -0.60 3.07 -28.09
CA ALA A 22 -0.15 4.39 -27.65
C ALA A 22 1.02 4.88 -28.52
N ALA A 23 0.87 6.08 -29.09
CA ALA A 23 1.92 6.69 -29.90
C ALA A 23 3.14 7.07 -29.05
N ASN A 24 2.89 7.52 -27.79
CA ASN A 24 3.93 8.02 -26.89
C ASN A 24 3.98 7.20 -25.58
N VAL A 25 5.20 6.89 -25.13
CA VAL A 25 5.46 6.22 -23.84
C VAL A 25 4.98 7.09 -22.65
N TRP A 26 4.97 8.40 -22.80
CA TRP A 26 4.56 9.33 -21.76
C TRP A 26 3.03 9.32 -21.48
N SER A 27 2.22 8.84 -22.43
CA SER A 27 0.79 8.67 -22.25
C SER A 27 0.40 7.35 -21.54
N LEU A 28 1.38 6.47 -21.26
CA LEU A 28 1.13 5.22 -20.58
C LEU A 28 0.94 5.42 -19.06
N PRO A 29 0.12 4.59 -18.41
CA PRO A 29 -0.11 4.68 -16.97
C PRO A 29 1.17 4.50 -16.17
N ARG A 30 1.34 5.32 -15.13
CA ARG A 30 2.52 5.33 -14.26
C ARG A 30 2.13 5.40 -12.81
N MET A 31 2.95 4.80 -11.96
CA MET A 31 2.84 4.99 -10.51
C MET A 31 3.41 6.36 -10.13
N LYS A 32 2.59 7.21 -9.52
CA LYS A 32 2.95 8.57 -9.06
C LYS A 32 3.42 8.58 -7.62
N SER A 33 2.69 7.91 -6.74
CA SER A 33 3.02 7.77 -5.33
C SER A 33 2.35 6.53 -4.73
N LEU A 34 2.86 6.07 -3.61
CA LEU A 34 2.27 5.00 -2.82
C LEU A 34 2.09 5.50 -1.39
N VAL A 35 0.86 5.46 -0.92
CA VAL A 35 0.51 5.91 0.44
C VAL A 35 0.19 4.70 1.28
N VAL A 36 0.90 4.55 2.40
CA VAL A 36 0.63 3.50 3.41
C VAL A 36 -0.04 4.15 4.60
N ASN A 37 -1.15 3.58 5.06
CA ASN A 37 -1.91 4.03 6.21
C ASN A 37 -2.05 2.90 7.23
N VAL A 38 -1.92 3.25 8.49
CA VAL A 38 -2.16 2.36 9.64
C VAL A 38 -3.12 3.05 10.59
N GLY A 39 -4.27 2.43 10.84
CA GLY A 39 -5.26 2.91 11.80
C GLY A 39 -4.93 2.42 13.21
N LEU A 40 -4.71 3.33 14.14
CA LEU A 40 -4.37 3.04 15.54
C LEU A 40 -5.49 3.42 16.53
N GLY A 41 -6.58 4.00 16.05
CA GLY A 41 -7.63 4.54 16.90
C GLY A 41 -8.10 3.59 18.00
N ARG A 42 -8.39 2.34 17.67
CA ARG A 42 -8.84 1.33 18.67
C ARG A 42 -7.74 0.97 19.67
N ALA A 43 -6.51 0.77 19.21
CA ALA A 43 -5.39 0.40 20.07
C ALA A 43 -5.01 1.53 21.04
N VAL A 44 -5.01 2.76 20.56
CA VAL A 44 -4.69 3.96 21.33
C VAL A 44 -5.77 4.27 22.36
N THR A 45 -7.07 4.13 22.02
CA THR A 45 -8.17 4.38 22.94
C THR A 45 -8.34 3.30 24.02
N ALA A 46 -7.89 2.08 23.75
CA ALA A 46 -7.96 0.95 24.70
C ALA A 46 -6.73 0.89 25.65
N SER A 47 -5.65 1.57 25.33
CA SER A 47 -4.39 1.46 26.09
C SER A 47 -4.27 2.52 27.18
N ALA A 48 -3.66 2.11 28.30
CA ALA A 48 -3.23 3.03 29.37
C ALA A 48 -2.02 3.89 28.95
N LYS A 49 -1.22 3.44 27.97
CA LYS A 49 -0.01 4.14 27.46
C LYS A 49 -0.06 4.29 25.95
N PRO A 50 -0.88 5.19 25.41
CA PRO A 50 -1.08 5.38 23.98
C PRO A 50 0.21 5.77 23.23
N GLU A 51 1.07 6.56 23.85
CA GLU A 51 2.32 7.02 23.24
C GLU A 51 3.30 5.89 22.96
N ASP A 52 3.38 4.88 23.82
CA ASP A 52 4.27 3.73 23.63
C ASP A 52 3.83 2.88 22.43
N ILE A 53 2.52 2.72 22.24
CA ILE A 53 1.98 2.03 21.07
C ILE A 53 2.34 2.79 19.79
N VAL A 54 2.09 4.09 19.77
CA VAL A 54 2.41 4.93 18.60
C VAL A 54 3.90 4.87 18.27
N LYS A 55 4.79 4.92 19.27
CA LYS A 55 6.23 4.81 19.06
C LYS A 55 6.64 3.46 18.48
N LYS A 56 6.13 2.34 19.03
CA LYS A 56 6.41 0.98 18.55
C LYS A 56 5.95 0.79 17.10
N VAL A 57 4.68 1.09 16.81
CA VAL A 57 4.15 0.95 15.46
C VAL A 57 4.84 1.89 14.47
N SER A 58 5.24 3.09 14.92
CA SER A 58 6.01 4.02 14.09
C SER A 58 7.39 3.45 13.73
N ALA A 59 8.08 2.79 14.66
CA ALA A 59 9.37 2.17 14.41
C ALA A 59 9.24 0.99 13.41
N GLU A 60 8.25 0.12 13.61
CA GLU A 60 7.99 -1.01 12.72
C GLU A 60 7.59 -0.55 11.32
N LEU A 61 6.68 0.43 11.22
CA LEU A 61 6.27 0.97 9.93
C LEU A 61 7.45 1.66 9.21
N ALA A 62 8.34 2.31 9.96
CA ALA A 62 9.56 2.89 9.39
C ALA A 62 10.52 1.81 8.87
N ALA A 63 10.65 0.68 9.56
CA ALA A 63 11.45 -0.45 9.10
C ALA A 63 10.88 -1.06 7.81
N ILE A 64 9.56 -1.28 7.75
CA ILE A 64 8.86 -1.83 6.58
C ILE A 64 8.96 -0.89 5.37
N THR A 65 8.73 0.41 5.56
CA THR A 65 8.63 1.38 4.45
C THR A 65 9.94 2.05 4.08
N GLY A 66 10.95 1.99 4.97
CA GLY A 66 12.22 2.71 4.82
C GLY A 66 12.07 4.23 4.96
N GLN A 67 10.95 4.71 5.57
CA GLN A 67 10.69 6.14 5.76
C GLN A 67 9.91 6.37 7.07
N LYS A 68 10.28 7.41 7.82
CA LYS A 68 9.59 7.79 9.05
C LYS A 68 8.13 8.14 8.78
N PRO A 69 7.17 7.52 9.48
CA PRO A 69 5.75 7.84 9.34
C PRO A 69 5.39 9.19 9.97
N VAL A 70 4.31 9.77 9.46
CA VAL A 70 3.71 11.00 9.99
C VAL A 70 2.46 10.61 10.77
N PRO A 71 2.27 11.10 12.01
CA PRO A 71 1.06 10.86 12.77
C PRO A 71 -0.13 11.60 12.14
N THR A 72 -1.28 10.92 12.11
CA THR A 72 -2.57 11.51 11.72
C THR A 72 -3.38 11.78 12.96
N LEU A 73 -3.81 13.04 13.12
CA LEU A 73 -4.50 13.52 14.31
C LEU A 73 -6.03 13.53 14.10
N ALA A 74 -6.78 13.31 15.16
CA ALA A 74 -8.22 13.49 15.17
C ALA A 74 -8.55 14.98 15.00
N LYS A 75 -9.44 15.28 14.06
CA LYS A 75 -9.89 16.66 13.77
C LYS A 75 -10.99 17.15 14.72
N GLN A 76 -11.72 16.21 15.32
CA GLN A 76 -12.85 16.49 16.19
C GLN A 76 -12.91 15.49 17.33
N SER A 77 -13.46 15.92 18.47
CA SER A 77 -13.75 15.05 19.60
C SER A 77 -15.08 14.34 19.39
N ILE A 78 -15.07 13.00 19.40
CA ILE A 78 -16.28 12.18 19.23
C ILE A 78 -16.39 11.20 20.40
N ALA A 79 -17.42 11.39 21.24
CA ALA A 79 -17.61 10.64 22.47
C ALA A 79 -17.82 9.14 22.22
N SER A 80 -18.56 8.75 21.19
CA SER A 80 -18.82 7.34 20.84
C SER A 80 -17.55 6.55 20.53
N PHE A 81 -16.53 7.19 19.95
CA PHE A 81 -15.23 6.59 19.66
C PHE A 81 -14.17 6.87 20.72
N LYS A 82 -14.52 7.56 21.81
CA LYS A 82 -13.58 7.98 22.87
C LYS A 82 -12.36 8.74 22.33
N THR A 83 -12.53 9.48 21.22
CA THR A 83 -11.47 10.26 20.60
C THR A 83 -11.55 11.71 21.06
N ARG A 84 -10.39 12.33 21.25
CA ARG A 84 -10.25 13.76 21.55
C ARG A 84 -9.54 14.43 20.39
N GLU A 85 -9.88 15.68 20.13
CA GLU A 85 -9.18 16.51 19.15
C GLU A 85 -7.66 16.54 19.45
N GLY A 86 -6.83 16.45 18.40
CA GLY A 86 -5.39 16.38 18.53
C GLY A 86 -4.82 15.00 18.91
N MET A 87 -5.66 14.02 19.23
CA MET A 87 -5.21 12.66 19.54
C MET A 87 -4.68 11.96 18.28
N VAL A 88 -3.57 11.23 18.39
CA VAL A 88 -3.04 10.42 17.29
C VAL A 88 -3.95 9.21 17.07
N ILE A 89 -4.56 9.13 15.90
CA ILE A 89 -5.49 8.05 15.51
C ILE A 89 -4.93 7.12 14.44
N GLY A 90 -3.80 7.47 13.86
CA GLY A 90 -3.15 6.66 12.84
C GLY A 90 -1.77 7.17 12.46
N LEU A 91 -1.13 6.42 11.58
CA LEU A 91 0.17 6.74 10.99
C LEU A 91 0.06 6.67 9.47
N LYS A 92 0.75 7.58 8.78
CA LYS A 92 0.76 7.66 7.32
C LYS A 92 2.19 7.78 6.81
N VAL A 93 2.49 7.04 5.73
CA VAL A 93 3.73 7.19 4.97
C VAL A 93 3.39 7.42 3.49
N THR A 94 4.00 8.41 2.87
CA THR A 94 3.87 8.64 1.43
C THR A 94 5.22 8.38 0.77
N LEU A 95 5.26 7.37 -0.07
CA LEU A 95 6.46 6.92 -0.77
C LEU A 95 6.45 7.42 -2.21
N HIS A 96 7.63 7.84 -2.69
CA HIS A 96 7.86 8.28 -4.05
C HIS A 96 9.14 7.64 -4.61
N GLY A 97 9.28 7.65 -5.94
CA GLY A 97 10.50 7.22 -6.61
C GLY A 97 10.88 5.77 -6.30
N GLU A 98 12.15 5.52 -6.00
CA GLU A 98 12.67 4.16 -5.79
C GLU A 98 12.03 3.46 -4.59
N LYS A 99 11.88 4.14 -3.46
CA LYS A 99 11.24 3.58 -2.26
C LYS A 99 9.82 3.07 -2.53
N MET A 100 9.08 3.74 -3.40
CA MET A 100 7.74 3.32 -3.82
C MET A 100 7.79 1.99 -4.58
N TYR A 101 8.70 1.87 -5.55
CA TYR A 101 8.86 0.64 -6.33
C TYR A 101 9.37 -0.51 -5.49
N ASP A 102 10.34 -0.27 -4.61
CA ASP A 102 10.89 -1.29 -3.71
C ASP A 102 9.85 -1.81 -2.73
N PHE A 103 9.06 -0.93 -2.12
CA PHE A 103 7.95 -1.35 -1.24
C PHE A 103 6.93 -2.18 -2.00
N PHE A 104 6.53 -1.73 -3.20
CA PHE A 104 5.53 -2.44 -4.01
C PHE A 104 6.03 -3.80 -4.49
N GLU A 105 7.32 -3.90 -4.85
CA GLU A 105 7.96 -5.17 -5.23
C GLU A 105 7.98 -6.16 -4.06
N ARG A 106 8.39 -5.72 -2.86
CA ARG A 106 8.38 -6.55 -1.65
C ARG A 106 6.96 -6.98 -1.28
N PHE A 107 6.01 -6.09 -1.43
CA PHE A 107 4.61 -6.42 -1.20
C PHE A 107 4.13 -7.56 -2.11
N ILE A 108 4.37 -7.46 -3.43
CA ILE A 108 3.94 -8.50 -4.39
C ILE A 108 4.70 -9.81 -4.20
N LYS A 109 6.04 -9.75 -4.05
CA LYS A 109 6.88 -10.94 -4.05
C LYS A 109 6.97 -11.64 -2.70
N ILE A 110 6.82 -10.91 -1.58
CA ILE A 110 7.05 -11.41 -0.24
C ILE A 110 5.75 -11.42 0.58
N ALA A 111 5.09 -10.27 0.76
CA ALA A 111 3.97 -10.15 1.67
C ALA A 111 2.72 -10.92 1.18
N LEU A 112 2.33 -10.75 -0.09
CA LEU A 112 1.16 -11.43 -0.64
C LEU A 112 1.25 -12.96 -0.63
N PRO A 113 2.35 -13.61 -1.06
CA PRO A 113 2.46 -15.06 -1.01
C PRO A 113 2.45 -15.65 0.41
N ARG A 114 2.87 -14.86 1.41
CA ARG A 114 2.85 -15.26 2.83
C ARG A 114 1.49 -15.10 3.49
N THR A 115 0.54 -14.42 2.82
CA THR A 115 -0.82 -14.27 3.36
C THR A 115 -1.55 -15.61 3.32
N ARG A 116 -2.12 -16.01 4.46
CA ARG A 116 -2.93 -17.23 4.55
C ARG A 116 -4.14 -17.11 3.63
N ASP A 117 -4.47 -18.20 2.92
CA ASP A 117 -5.64 -18.31 2.04
C ASP A 117 -5.74 -17.20 0.97
N PHE A 118 -4.59 -16.73 0.48
CA PHE A 118 -4.56 -15.69 -0.53
C PHE A 118 -5.13 -16.20 -1.86
N ARG A 119 -6.27 -15.64 -2.28
CA ARG A 119 -6.96 -15.98 -3.53
C ARG A 119 -6.87 -14.89 -4.60
N GLY A 120 -6.00 -13.92 -4.40
CA GLY A 120 -5.88 -12.74 -5.27
C GLY A 120 -6.71 -11.54 -4.79
N VAL A 121 -6.36 -10.37 -5.28
CA VAL A 121 -7.04 -9.09 -5.00
C VAL A 121 -8.15 -8.89 -6.04
N ALA A 122 -9.33 -8.47 -5.60
CA ALA A 122 -10.44 -8.22 -6.53
C ALA A 122 -10.10 -7.05 -7.48
N GLU A 123 -10.55 -7.12 -8.73
CA GLU A 123 -10.37 -6.00 -9.68
C GLU A 123 -11.09 -4.72 -9.24
N SER A 124 -12.09 -4.83 -8.35
CA SER A 124 -12.76 -3.69 -7.71
C SER A 124 -11.85 -2.87 -6.78
N ALA A 125 -10.70 -3.41 -6.37
CA ALA A 125 -9.68 -2.68 -5.62
C ALA A 125 -9.05 -1.53 -6.43
N VAL A 126 -9.19 -1.55 -7.76
CA VAL A 126 -8.84 -0.42 -8.61
C VAL A 126 -10.06 0.50 -8.71
N ASP A 127 -9.92 1.73 -8.24
CA ASP A 127 -10.98 2.74 -8.26
C ASP A 127 -11.26 3.30 -9.67
N GLY A 128 -12.26 4.19 -9.78
CA GLY A 128 -12.64 4.84 -11.03
C GLY A 128 -11.53 5.71 -11.63
N SER A 129 -10.66 6.27 -10.81
CA SER A 129 -9.51 7.08 -11.20
C SER A 129 -8.26 6.25 -11.52
N GLY A 130 -8.35 4.92 -11.41
CA GLY A 130 -7.24 4.00 -11.70
C GLY A 130 -6.28 3.74 -10.54
N ASN A 131 -6.55 4.23 -9.34
CA ASN A 131 -5.71 3.96 -8.18
C ASN A 131 -5.98 2.55 -7.62
N LEU A 132 -4.93 1.85 -7.21
CA LEU A 132 -5.05 0.53 -6.58
C LEU A 132 -5.06 0.68 -5.06
N ASN A 133 -6.14 0.24 -4.42
CA ASN A 133 -6.30 0.22 -2.97
C ASN A 133 -6.30 -1.22 -2.47
N ALA A 134 -5.36 -1.56 -1.60
CA ALA A 134 -5.29 -2.88 -1.01
C ALA A 134 -4.82 -2.81 0.45
N GLY A 135 -5.15 -3.84 1.21
CA GLY A 135 -4.78 -3.92 2.62
C GLY A 135 -4.45 -5.32 3.05
N ILE A 136 -3.65 -5.42 4.08
CA ILE A 136 -3.34 -6.67 4.79
C ILE A 136 -3.70 -6.50 6.26
N LYS A 137 -4.18 -7.60 6.85
CA LYS A 137 -4.61 -7.62 8.25
C LYS A 137 -3.44 -7.70 9.22
N ASP A 138 -2.31 -8.18 8.74
CA ASP A 138 -1.16 -8.51 9.57
C ASP A 138 0.14 -7.98 8.96
N HIS A 139 0.84 -7.10 9.68
CA HIS A 139 2.11 -6.53 9.25
C HIS A 139 3.28 -7.53 9.34
N THR A 140 3.12 -8.65 10.09
CA THR A 140 4.16 -9.68 10.25
C THR A 140 4.46 -10.45 8.95
N LEU A 141 3.67 -10.22 7.90
CA LEU A 141 3.93 -10.73 6.57
C LEU A 141 5.20 -10.15 5.94
N PHE A 142 5.62 -8.96 6.36
CA PHE A 142 6.89 -8.38 5.96
C PHE A 142 8.04 -8.97 6.78
N LEU A 143 9.18 -9.20 6.13
CA LEU A 143 10.38 -9.77 6.77
C LEU A 143 11.03 -8.81 7.76
N GLU A 144 10.84 -7.52 7.53
CA GLU A 144 11.38 -6.43 8.35
C GLU A 144 10.60 -6.22 9.66
N SER A 145 9.45 -6.85 9.79
CA SER A 145 8.65 -6.82 11.01
C SER A 145 9.32 -7.66 12.09
N SER A 146 9.37 -7.13 13.32
CA SER A 146 9.85 -7.90 14.46
C SER A 146 8.86 -9.02 14.81
N ALA A 147 9.37 -10.23 15.03
CA ALA A 147 8.55 -11.40 15.42
C ALA A 147 7.86 -11.23 16.80
N ASP A 148 8.40 -10.33 17.64
CA ASP A 148 7.89 -9.99 18.98
C ASP A 148 6.77 -8.95 18.96
N ALA A 149 6.06 -8.80 17.85
CA ALA A 149 4.98 -7.84 17.72
C ALA A 149 3.84 -8.18 18.70
N ALA A 150 3.95 -7.69 19.92
CA ALA A 150 2.92 -7.80 20.95
C ALA A 150 1.58 -7.17 20.50
N HIS A 151 1.62 -6.38 19.42
CA HIS A 151 0.47 -5.72 18.84
C HIS A 151 0.48 -5.88 17.32
N THR A 152 -0.25 -6.87 16.84
CA THR A 152 -0.51 -7.03 15.41
C THR A 152 -1.38 -5.89 14.90
N PHE A 153 -0.97 -5.24 13.83
CA PHE A 153 -1.76 -4.20 13.17
C PHE A 153 -1.89 -4.47 11.68
N GLY A 154 -3.03 -4.06 11.15
CA GLY A 154 -3.26 -4.06 9.70
C GLY A 154 -2.68 -2.79 9.08
N LEU A 155 -2.29 -2.91 7.83
CA LEU A 155 -1.91 -1.76 7.02
C LEU A 155 -2.67 -1.76 5.69
N GLU A 156 -3.05 -0.58 5.27
CA GLU A 156 -3.65 -0.32 3.98
C GLU A 156 -2.68 0.50 3.14
N PHE A 157 -2.66 0.25 1.85
CA PHE A 157 -1.90 1.10 0.94
C PHE A 157 -2.71 1.43 -0.30
N SER A 158 -2.46 2.62 -0.80
CA SER A 158 -3.04 3.13 -2.04
C SER A 158 -1.92 3.48 -3.00
N VAL A 159 -1.92 2.83 -4.17
CA VAL A 159 -1.03 3.19 -5.27
C VAL A 159 -1.74 4.23 -6.11
N VAL A 160 -1.24 5.45 -6.07
CA VAL A 160 -1.78 6.56 -6.88
C VAL A 160 -1.16 6.47 -8.26
N MET A 161 -2.03 6.39 -9.26
CA MET A 161 -1.63 6.27 -10.66
C MET A 161 -1.77 7.61 -11.38
N ASP A 162 -0.88 7.86 -12.32
CA ASP A 162 -1.02 8.88 -13.34
C ASP A 162 -1.51 8.19 -14.62
N THR A 163 -2.82 8.24 -14.86
CA THR A 163 -3.49 7.44 -15.89
C THR A 163 -4.78 8.11 -16.33
N PRO A 164 -5.20 7.91 -17.59
CA PRO A 164 -6.49 8.39 -18.07
C PRO A 164 -7.70 7.66 -17.46
N GLY A 165 -7.51 6.45 -16.85
CA GLY A 165 -8.63 5.77 -16.25
C GLY A 165 -8.35 4.37 -15.70
N ARG A 166 -9.43 3.72 -15.21
CA ARG A 166 -9.40 2.41 -14.57
C ARG A 166 -8.92 1.28 -15.50
N LYS A 167 -9.36 1.30 -16.78
CA LYS A 167 -9.03 0.24 -17.74
C LYS A 167 -7.54 0.16 -18.01
N GLU A 168 -6.90 1.30 -18.17
CA GLU A 168 -5.49 1.45 -18.44
C GLU A 168 -4.66 1.01 -17.23
N SER A 169 -5.08 1.38 -16.02
CA SER A 169 -4.44 0.93 -14.79
C SER A 169 -4.57 -0.57 -14.58
N LEU A 170 -5.72 -1.16 -14.84
CA LEU A 170 -5.89 -2.61 -14.77
C LEU A 170 -4.96 -3.33 -15.76
N ALA A 171 -4.84 -2.83 -16.99
CA ALA A 171 -3.90 -3.38 -17.96
C ALA A 171 -2.44 -3.28 -17.45
N PHE A 172 -2.06 -2.12 -16.89
CA PHE A 172 -0.74 -1.93 -16.28
C PHE A 172 -0.45 -2.95 -15.17
N PHE A 173 -1.34 -3.09 -14.20
CA PHE A 173 -1.13 -4.03 -13.09
C PHE A 173 -1.14 -5.49 -13.52
N LYS A 174 -1.95 -5.87 -14.54
CA LYS A 174 -1.97 -7.21 -15.12
C LYS A 174 -0.63 -7.54 -15.82
N VAL A 175 -0.12 -6.64 -16.61
CA VAL A 175 1.20 -6.81 -17.28
C VAL A 175 2.33 -6.83 -16.25
N LEU A 176 2.23 -6.05 -15.18
CA LEU A 176 3.19 -6.05 -14.08
C LEU A 176 3.21 -7.39 -13.31
N GLY A 177 2.14 -8.18 -13.42
CA GLY A 177 2.00 -9.45 -12.71
C GLY A 177 1.38 -9.32 -11.33
N PHE A 178 0.60 -8.25 -11.08
CA PHE A 178 -0.15 -8.12 -9.83
C PHE A 178 -1.22 -9.21 -9.75
N PRO A 179 -1.31 -9.95 -8.62
CA PRO A 179 -2.18 -11.12 -8.50
C PRO A 179 -3.64 -10.72 -8.26
N PHE A 180 -4.37 -10.49 -9.32
CA PHE A 180 -5.82 -10.34 -9.25
C PHE A 180 -6.52 -11.69 -9.09
N LYS A 181 -7.67 -11.67 -8.41
CA LYS A 181 -8.54 -12.83 -8.29
C LYS A 181 -9.01 -13.25 -9.70
N LYS A 182 -8.81 -14.52 -10.05
CA LYS A 182 -9.39 -15.06 -11.27
C LYS A 182 -10.91 -15.06 -11.11
N LEU A 183 -11.62 -14.46 -12.05
CA LEU A 183 -13.07 -14.61 -12.14
C LEU A 183 -13.34 -16.09 -12.43
N GLU A 184 -13.86 -16.82 -11.47
CA GLU A 184 -14.47 -18.12 -11.75
C GLU A 184 -15.65 -17.86 -12.68
N LYS A 185 -15.58 -18.47 -13.87
CA LYS A 185 -16.69 -18.44 -14.85
C LYS A 185 -17.83 -19.31 -14.35
#